data_51e169d70aeca468de2aaf43f067850c
#
_entry.id   51e169d70aeca468de2aaf43f067850c
#
_cell.length_a   1.000
_cell.length_b   1.000
_cell.length_c   1.000
_cell.angle_alpha   90.00
_cell.angle_beta   90.00
_cell.angle_gamma   90.00
#
_symmetry.space_group_name_H-M   'P 1'
#
loop_
_entity.id
_entity.type
_entity.pdbx_description
1 polymer ?
#
loop_
_entity_poly.entity_id
_entity_poly.type
_entity_poly.pdbx_seq_one_letter_code
_entity_poly.pdbx_strand_id
1 'polypeptide(L)'
;MDAVYTTEALSTGAGRDGRAVVKDSDLDFTMTAPKEMGGSGEGANPEQLFAAGYAACYHSALKAVAKEKGVDVENSSVGARVNLGKNDEGFFLGVDLEVTIPGVEDDKAQELADAAHQMCPYSKATRGNIEVNVGVAQD
;
A
#
# COMPACT_ATOMS: atom_id res chain seq x y z
N MET A 1 12.17 -7.06 19.75
CA MET A 1 12.41 -6.98 18.29
C MET A 1 13.72 -6.26 18.03
N ASP A 2 14.54 -6.81 17.17
CA ASP A 2 15.77 -6.13 16.73
C ASP A 2 15.46 -5.39 15.43
N ALA A 3 15.13 -4.11 15.55
CA ALA A 3 14.73 -3.32 14.39
C ALA A 3 15.91 -3.04 13.47
N VAL A 4 15.76 -3.29 12.18
CA VAL A 4 16.76 -2.92 11.17
C VAL A 4 16.57 -1.48 10.69
N TYR A 5 15.43 -0.89 10.97
CA TYR A 5 15.10 0.49 10.62
C TYR A 5 13.93 0.96 11.47
N THR A 6 13.99 2.20 11.91
CA THR A 6 12.93 2.83 12.71
C THR A 6 12.64 4.21 12.15
N THR A 7 11.36 4.51 11.99
CA THR A 7 10.91 5.85 11.62
C THR A 7 9.73 6.23 12.51
N GLU A 8 9.49 7.52 12.65
CA GLU A 8 8.38 7.99 13.47
C GLU A 8 7.79 9.26 12.89
N ALA A 9 6.53 9.50 13.19
CA ALA A 9 5.81 10.67 12.73
C ALA A 9 4.96 11.22 13.87
N LEU A 10 4.68 12.51 13.81
CA LEU A 10 3.85 13.20 14.80
C LEU A 10 2.64 13.82 14.11
N SER A 11 1.47 13.56 14.65
CA SER A 11 0.23 14.18 14.20
C SER A 11 -0.14 15.27 15.20
N THR A 12 -0.49 16.45 14.68
CA THR A 12 -0.95 17.58 15.48
C THR A 12 -2.24 18.15 14.88
N GLY A 13 -2.98 18.90 15.70
CA GLY A 13 -4.27 19.48 15.27
C GLY A 13 -5.38 18.46 15.36
N ALA A 14 -6.23 18.40 14.36
CA ALA A 14 -7.46 17.63 14.38
C ALA A 14 -7.38 16.26 13.71
N GLY A 15 -6.22 15.63 13.70
CA GLY A 15 -6.06 14.31 13.10
C GLY A 15 -6.25 14.35 11.58
N ARG A 16 -7.41 13.87 11.10
CA ARG A 16 -7.69 13.88 9.66
C ARG A 16 -7.75 15.27 9.03
N ASP A 17 -7.86 16.31 9.83
CA ASP A 17 -7.86 17.71 9.39
C ASP A 17 -6.75 18.50 10.11
N GLY A 18 -5.62 17.88 10.34
CA GLY A 18 -4.47 18.45 11.00
C GLY A 18 -3.22 18.41 10.15
N ARG A 19 -2.14 17.98 10.77
CA ARG A 19 -0.84 17.93 10.11
C ARG A 19 -0.10 16.69 10.59
N ALA A 20 0.56 15.99 9.69
CA ALA A 20 1.42 14.84 10.03
C ALA A 20 2.81 15.07 9.47
N VAL A 21 3.82 14.97 10.32
CA VAL A 21 5.21 15.25 9.94
C VAL A 21 6.05 14.02 10.28
N VAL A 22 6.86 13.59 9.32
CA VAL A 22 7.78 12.46 9.53
C VAL A 22 9.12 13.02 10.01
N LYS A 23 9.59 12.52 11.14
CA LYS A 23 10.82 12.98 11.77
C LYS A 23 12.03 12.73 10.86
N ASP A 24 12.94 13.70 10.85
CA ASP A 24 14.20 13.63 10.09
C ASP A 24 13.97 13.43 8.59
N SER A 25 12.91 14.04 8.06
CA SER A 25 12.57 13.98 6.64
C SER A 25 11.86 15.25 6.20
N ASP A 26 11.68 15.40 4.89
CA ASP A 26 10.91 16.51 4.31
C ASP A 26 9.43 16.16 4.16
N LEU A 27 9.00 15.01 4.67
CA LEU A 27 7.60 14.58 4.54
C LEU A 27 6.74 15.27 5.60
N ASP A 28 5.96 16.22 5.13
CA ASP A 28 5.14 17.10 5.95
C ASP A 28 3.80 17.25 5.24
N PHE A 29 2.77 16.66 5.79
CA PHE A 29 1.48 16.58 5.14
C PHE A 29 0.45 17.43 5.85
N THR A 30 -0.20 18.34 5.09
CA THR A 30 -1.45 18.93 5.53
C THR A 30 -2.52 17.85 5.31
N MET A 31 -3.19 17.47 6.40
CA MET A 31 -4.18 16.40 6.36
C MET A 31 -5.56 17.01 6.21
N THR A 32 -6.35 16.49 5.26
CA THR A 32 -7.76 16.88 5.12
C THR A 32 -8.59 15.63 4.87
N ALA A 33 -9.79 15.61 5.44
CA ALA A 33 -10.70 14.51 5.17
C ALA A 33 -11.14 14.56 3.69
N PRO A 34 -11.39 13.40 3.07
CA PRO A 34 -11.87 13.39 1.69
C PRO A 34 -13.29 13.98 1.58
N LYS A 35 -13.66 14.39 0.40
CA LYS A 35 -14.99 14.97 0.17
C LYS A 35 -16.10 14.02 0.56
N GLU A 36 -15.92 12.74 0.33
CA GLU A 36 -16.89 11.70 0.68
C GLU A 36 -17.15 11.62 2.20
N MET A 37 -16.22 12.13 3.00
CA MET A 37 -16.35 12.18 4.46
C MET A 37 -16.62 13.60 4.96
N GLY A 38 -17.01 14.50 4.05
CA GLY A 38 -17.37 15.89 4.41
C GLY A 38 -16.21 16.86 4.46
N GLY A 39 -15.03 16.47 4.04
CA GLY A 39 -13.85 17.35 4.03
C GLY A 39 -13.63 18.04 2.70
N SER A 40 -12.55 18.82 2.62
CA SER A 40 -12.19 19.55 1.40
C SER A 40 -11.57 18.64 0.33
N GLY A 41 -10.91 17.57 0.76
CA GLY A 41 -10.16 16.69 -0.15
C GLY A 41 -8.91 17.32 -0.74
N GLU A 42 -8.49 18.47 -0.24
CA GLU A 42 -7.35 19.21 -0.82
C GLU A 42 -5.99 18.76 -0.29
N GLY A 43 -5.94 18.10 0.85
CA GLY A 43 -4.70 17.60 1.43
C GLY A 43 -4.60 16.09 1.35
N ALA A 44 -3.67 15.53 2.13
CA ALA A 44 -3.49 14.10 2.23
C ALA A 44 -4.47 13.48 3.24
N ASN A 45 -4.71 12.18 3.12
CA ASN A 45 -5.45 11.45 4.14
C ASN A 45 -4.73 10.13 4.45
N PRO A 46 -5.04 9.49 5.59
CA PRO A 46 -4.35 8.25 5.99
C PRO A 46 -4.46 7.14 4.97
N GLU A 47 -5.60 7.00 4.29
CA GLU A 47 -5.81 5.94 3.31
C GLU A 47 -4.94 6.14 2.06
N GLN A 48 -4.70 7.40 1.66
CA GLN A 48 -3.77 7.70 0.57
C GLN A 48 -2.34 7.31 0.96
N LEU A 49 -1.92 7.62 2.19
CA LEU A 49 -0.58 7.27 2.66
C LEU A 49 -0.41 5.76 2.77
N PHE A 50 -1.44 5.06 3.23
CA PHE A 50 -1.43 3.61 3.31
C PHE A 50 -1.34 2.99 1.91
N ALA A 51 -2.12 3.51 0.94
CA ALA A 51 -2.08 3.04 -0.43
C ALA A 51 -0.69 3.22 -1.05
N ALA A 52 -0.09 4.40 -0.90
CA ALA A 52 1.23 4.69 -1.44
C ALA A 52 2.28 3.78 -0.80
N GLY A 53 2.24 3.62 0.51
CA GLY A 53 3.16 2.77 1.24
C GLY A 53 3.03 1.30 0.85
N TYR A 54 1.80 0.80 0.76
CA TYR A 54 1.55 -0.59 0.40
C TYR A 54 2.03 -0.86 -1.03
N ALA A 55 1.68 0.01 -1.98
CA ALA A 55 2.11 -0.15 -3.37
C ALA A 55 3.64 -0.26 -3.47
N ALA A 56 4.36 0.65 -2.82
CA ALA A 56 5.83 0.65 -2.86
C ALA A 56 6.43 -0.56 -2.17
N CYS A 57 5.93 -0.92 -1.00
CA CYS A 57 6.42 -2.07 -0.24
C CYS A 57 6.20 -3.37 -1.01
N TYR A 58 5.00 -3.55 -1.53
CA TYR A 58 4.67 -4.73 -2.33
C TYR A 58 5.51 -4.80 -3.60
N HIS A 59 5.70 -3.67 -4.28
CA HIS A 59 6.50 -3.61 -5.51
C HIS A 59 7.94 -4.05 -5.25
N SER A 60 8.51 -3.64 -4.11
CA SER A 60 9.86 -4.10 -3.73
C SER A 60 9.90 -5.60 -3.52
N ALA A 61 8.88 -6.17 -2.90
CA ALA A 61 8.78 -7.62 -2.72
C ALA A 61 8.66 -8.33 -4.08
N LEU A 62 7.88 -7.77 -5.00
CA LEU A 62 7.75 -8.31 -6.35
C LEU A 62 9.10 -8.37 -7.06
N LYS A 63 9.88 -7.29 -6.97
CA LYS A 63 11.21 -7.25 -7.58
C LYS A 63 12.15 -8.28 -6.95
N ALA A 64 12.07 -8.47 -5.65
CA ALA A 64 12.91 -9.45 -4.95
C ALA A 64 12.58 -10.88 -5.38
N VAL A 65 11.30 -11.26 -5.41
CA VAL A 65 10.93 -12.63 -5.83
C VAL A 65 11.22 -12.86 -7.30
N ALA A 66 11.05 -11.85 -8.15
CA ALA A 66 11.34 -11.96 -9.57
C ALA A 66 12.83 -12.19 -9.80
N LYS A 67 13.68 -11.50 -9.06
CA LYS A 67 15.14 -11.68 -9.15
C LYS A 67 15.54 -13.10 -8.81
N GLU A 68 14.98 -13.67 -7.76
CA GLU A 68 15.24 -15.05 -7.37
C GLU A 68 14.84 -16.04 -8.46
N LYS A 69 13.79 -15.74 -9.20
CA LYS A 69 13.27 -16.63 -10.25
C LYS A 69 13.81 -16.30 -11.64
N GLY A 70 14.68 -15.31 -11.75
CA GLY A 70 15.30 -14.93 -13.02
C GLY A 70 14.32 -14.28 -14.00
N VAL A 71 13.29 -13.61 -13.51
CA VAL A 71 12.30 -12.94 -14.35
C VAL A 71 12.53 -11.43 -14.33
N ASP A 72 12.53 -10.82 -15.52
CA ASP A 72 12.68 -9.38 -15.65
C ASP A 72 11.34 -8.69 -15.39
N VAL A 73 11.30 -7.85 -14.39
CA VAL A 73 10.11 -7.06 -14.02
C VAL A 73 10.43 -5.55 -13.97
N GLU A 74 11.46 -5.13 -14.71
CA GLU A 74 11.90 -3.73 -14.67
C GLU A 74 10.79 -2.74 -15.03
N ASN A 75 9.94 -3.10 -15.97
CA ASN A 75 8.84 -2.25 -16.43
C ASN A 75 7.51 -2.55 -15.72
N SER A 76 7.58 -3.27 -14.60
CA SER A 76 6.37 -3.60 -13.85
C SER A 76 5.83 -2.40 -13.08
N SER A 77 4.57 -2.49 -12.73
CA SER A 77 3.93 -1.50 -11.86
C SER A 77 2.98 -2.20 -10.90
N VAL A 78 2.74 -1.57 -9.77
CA VAL A 78 1.81 -2.06 -8.76
C VAL A 78 0.88 -0.93 -8.37
N GLY A 79 -0.41 -1.14 -8.51
CA GLY A 79 -1.44 -0.25 -8.01
C GLY A 79 -2.01 -0.79 -6.72
N ALA A 80 -2.31 0.08 -5.78
CA ALA A 80 -2.99 -0.29 -4.54
C ALA A 80 -4.23 0.59 -4.40
N ARG A 81 -5.39 -0.05 -4.29
CA ARG A 81 -6.65 0.63 -4.00
C ARG A 81 -7.01 0.31 -2.56
N VAL A 82 -7.14 1.35 -1.76
CA VAL A 82 -7.52 1.20 -0.36
C VAL A 82 -8.95 1.69 -0.21
N ASN A 83 -9.78 0.83 0.35
CA ASN A 83 -11.19 1.13 0.58
C ASN A 83 -11.42 1.27 2.09
N LEU A 84 -12.12 2.31 2.47
CA LEU A 84 -12.57 2.51 3.85
C LEU A 84 -14.06 2.18 3.88
N GLY A 85 -14.40 1.12 4.61
CA GLY A 85 -15.78 0.68 4.76
C GLY A 85 -16.27 0.90 6.18
N LYS A 86 -17.54 0.64 6.37
CA LYS A 86 -18.15 0.73 7.70
C LYS A 86 -19.18 -0.39 7.88
N ASN A 87 -19.13 -1.05 9.02
CA ASN A 87 -20.11 -2.05 9.41
C ASN A 87 -20.55 -1.77 10.87
N ASP A 88 -21.24 -2.73 11.49
CA ASP A 88 -21.74 -2.57 12.85
C ASP A 88 -20.62 -2.41 13.89
N GLU A 89 -19.41 -2.88 13.57
CA GLU A 89 -18.26 -2.77 14.46
C GLU A 89 -17.45 -1.48 14.26
N GLY A 90 -17.78 -0.70 13.24
CA GLY A 90 -17.11 0.55 12.94
C GLY A 90 -16.45 0.55 11.57
N PHE A 91 -15.41 1.38 11.41
CA PHE A 91 -14.68 1.50 10.17
C PHE A 91 -13.66 0.37 10.02
N PHE A 92 -13.46 -0.06 8.78
CA PHE A 92 -12.46 -1.08 8.44
C PHE A 92 -11.89 -0.80 7.06
N LEU A 93 -10.73 -1.39 6.78
CA LEU A 93 -10.05 -1.23 5.50
C LEU A 93 -10.11 -2.50 4.67
N GLY A 94 -10.11 -2.33 3.36
CA GLY A 94 -9.89 -3.40 2.42
C GLY A 94 -8.93 -2.91 1.35
N VAL A 95 -8.19 -3.81 0.71
CA VAL A 95 -7.18 -3.44 -0.27
C VAL A 95 -7.28 -4.31 -1.51
N ASP A 96 -7.17 -3.68 -2.67
CA ASP A 96 -7.00 -4.39 -3.94
C ASP A 96 -5.64 -4.02 -4.50
N LEU A 97 -4.80 -5.01 -4.71
CA LEU A 97 -3.48 -4.84 -5.33
C LEU A 97 -3.56 -5.33 -6.76
N GLU A 98 -3.08 -4.52 -7.68
CA GLU A 98 -3.08 -4.83 -9.11
C GLU A 98 -1.65 -4.77 -9.64
N VAL A 99 -1.19 -5.89 -10.19
CA VAL A 99 0.18 -6.04 -10.68
C VAL A 99 0.17 -6.09 -12.19
N THR A 100 1.00 -5.27 -12.83
CA THR A 100 1.18 -5.27 -14.27
C THR A 100 2.64 -5.57 -14.58
N ILE A 101 2.89 -6.66 -15.30
CA ILE A 101 4.25 -7.08 -15.66
C ILE A 101 4.30 -7.29 -17.17
N PRO A 102 4.62 -6.22 -17.94
CA PRO A 102 4.67 -6.32 -19.40
C PRO A 102 5.63 -7.41 -19.86
N GLY A 103 5.20 -8.18 -20.85
CA GLY A 103 6.03 -9.22 -21.46
C GLY A 103 6.09 -10.54 -20.69
N VAL A 104 5.35 -10.66 -19.60
CA VAL A 104 5.30 -11.90 -18.80
C VAL A 104 3.90 -12.49 -18.91
N GLU A 105 3.83 -13.79 -19.16
CA GLU A 105 2.55 -14.48 -19.28
C GLU A 105 1.77 -14.44 -17.96
N ASP A 106 0.44 -14.46 -18.06
CA ASP A 106 -0.44 -14.29 -16.91
C ASP A 106 -0.20 -15.28 -15.79
N ASP A 107 0.00 -16.55 -16.11
CA ASP A 107 0.24 -17.58 -15.07
C ASP A 107 1.52 -17.29 -14.30
N LYS A 108 2.57 -16.87 -15.00
CA LYS A 108 3.84 -16.53 -14.37
C LYS A 108 3.72 -15.23 -13.56
N ALA A 109 3.02 -14.26 -14.11
CA ALA A 109 2.77 -12.99 -13.40
C ALA A 109 1.99 -13.25 -12.10
N GLN A 110 0.97 -14.12 -12.15
CA GLN A 110 0.20 -14.46 -10.95
C GLN A 110 1.05 -15.20 -9.92
N GLU A 111 1.92 -16.10 -10.36
CA GLU A 111 2.86 -16.79 -9.46
C GLU A 111 3.76 -15.78 -8.74
N LEU A 112 4.30 -14.81 -9.48
CA LEU A 112 5.14 -13.78 -8.89
C LEU A 112 4.35 -12.88 -7.93
N ALA A 113 3.13 -12.54 -8.32
CA ALA A 113 2.26 -11.70 -7.50
C ALA A 113 1.92 -12.39 -6.17
N ASP A 114 1.61 -13.69 -6.22
CA ASP A 114 1.30 -14.45 -5.00
C ASP A 114 2.52 -14.57 -4.10
N ALA A 115 3.71 -14.79 -4.69
CA ALA A 115 4.94 -14.86 -3.92
C ALA A 115 5.29 -13.51 -3.27
N ALA A 116 5.07 -12.41 -3.99
CA ALA A 116 5.27 -11.07 -3.45
C ALA A 116 4.34 -10.79 -2.25
N HIS A 117 3.10 -11.26 -2.34
CA HIS A 117 2.14 -11.11 -1.24
C HIS A 117 2.61 -11.85 0.02
N GLN A 118 3.28 -12.99 -0.13
CA GLN A 118 3.84 -13.70 1.01
C GLN A 118 5.07 -13.00 1.60
N MET A 119 5.85 -12.33 0.77
CA MET A 119 7.10 -11.67 1.21
C MET A 119 6.88 -10.26 1.77
N CYS A 120 5.92 -9.52 1.26
CA CYS A 120 5.70 -8.11 1.60
C CYS A 120 5.36 -7.94 3.08
N PRO A 121 6.10 -7.08 3.83
CA PRO A 121 5.80 -6.84 5.25
C PRO A 121 4.41 -6.26 5.49
N TYR A 122 3.91 -5.40 4.58
CA TYR A 122 2.55 -4.89 4.70
C TYR A 122 1.51 -6.00 4.52
N SER A 123 1.76 -6.91 3.58
CA SER A 123 0.88 -8.07 3.40
C SER A 123 0.88 -8.97 4.63
N LYS A 124 2.02 -9.11 5.29
CA LYS A 124 2.08 -9.86 6.56
C LYS A 124 1.26 -9.18 7.65
N ALA A 125 1.24 -7.85 7.66
CA ALA A 125 0.46 -7.09 8.65
C ALA A 125 -1.04 -7.15 8.38
N THR A 126 -1.45 -7.27 7.12
CA THR A 126 -2.86 -7.26 6.73
C THR A 126 -3.48 -8.65 6.66
N ARG A 127 -2.68 -9.67 6.30
CA ARG A 127 -3.17 -11.03 6.08
C ARG A 127 -3.83 -11.61 7.32
N GLY A 128 -5.02 -12.17 7.14
CA GLY A 128 -5.79 -12.73 8.25
C GLY A 128 -6.53 -11.68 9.08
N ASN A 129 -6.40 -10.40 8.73
CA ASN A 129 -7.03 -9.30 9.46
C ASN A 129 -8.01 -8.51 8.58
N ILE A 130 -7.56 -8.08 7.42
CA ILE A 130 -8.43 -7.38 6.46
C ILE A 130 -8.40 -8.11 5.12
N GLU A 131 -9.42 -7.85 4.30
CA GLU A 131 -9.48 -8.43 2.96
C GLU A 131 -8.47 -7.75 2.05
N VAL A 132 -7.61 -8.55 1.41
CA VAL A 132 -6.64 -8.08 0.42
C VAL A 132 -6.75 -8.98 -0.80
N ASN A 133 -7.13 -8.39 -1.93
CA ASN A 133 -7.20 -9.10 -3.20
C ASN A 133 -5.97 -8.75 -4.04
N VAL A 134 -5.35 -9.76 -4.62
CA VAL A 134 -4.17 -9.58 -5.47
C VAL A 134 -4.51 -10.09 -6.86
N GLY A 135 -4.46 -9.19 -7.84
CA GLY A 135 -4.77 -9.53 -9.21
C GLY A 135 -3.68 -9.08 -10.18
N VAL A 136 -3.66 -9.71 -11.35
CA VAL A 136 -2.76 -9.34 -12.44
C VAL A 136 -3.60 -8.62 -13.50
N ALA A 137 -3.14 -7.43 -13.88
CA ALA A 137 -3.75 -6.67 -14.95
C ALA A 137 -3.00 -6.95 -16.25
N GLN A 138 -3.72 -6.94 -17.34
CA GLN A 138 -3.11 -7.03 -18.66
C GLN A 138 -2.81 -5.65 -19.21
N ASP A 139 -1.78 -5.56 -20.02
CA ASP A 139 -1.38 -4.33 -20.70
C ASP A 139 -2.41 -3.95 -21.78
#